data_05ba4f61cd5154b3bd3f7c7212f9a234
#
_entry.id   05ba4f61cd5154b3bd3f7c7212f9a234
#
_cell.length_a   1.000
_cell.length_b   1.000
_cell.length_c   1.000
_cell.angle_alpha   90.00
_cell.angle_beta   90.00
_cell.angle_gamma   90.00
#
_symmetry.space_group_name_H-M   'P 1'
#
loop_
_entity.id
_entity.type
_entity.pdbx_description
1 polymer ?
#
loop_
_entity_poly.entity_id
_entity_poly.type
_entity_poly.pdbx_seq_one_letter_code
_entity_poly.pdbx_strand_id
1 'polypeptide(L)'
;MGAPHNIKRYGEVWPEFRIRHGLEILNKLKDKVIISGGWAWHFMSEKGHREYKHAHDHKDIDVFVKKENTAETVMILQQEGFQKVWTRYDHIQSEEKFRRYEKTVELENGKSHRITIDFFEKNDLDTIEIDGFTVVKPDVLLTFYRNIHSSDKCWAVMATKDLVEKGIDPVGHPKLNEIPKVD
;
A
#
# COMPACT_ATOMS: atom_id res chain seq x y z
N MET A 1 25.53 0.34 -4.84
CA MET A 1 25.31 -1.09 -4.51
C MET A 1 23.98 -1.20 -3.82
N GLY A 2 22.97 -1.79 -4.47
CA GLY A 2 21.66 -2.05 -3.86
C GLY A 2 21.86 -2.96 -2.65
N ALA A 3 21.16 -2.66 -1.55
CA ALA A 3 21.11 -3.55 -0.41
C ALA A 3 20.70 -4.95 -0.89
N PRO A 4 21.32 -6.03 -0.40
CA PRO A 4 20.94 -7.36 -0.79
C PRO A 4 19.45 -7.53 -0.55
N HIS A 5 18.72 -8.12 -1.51
CA HIS A 5 17.31 -8.45 -1.38
C HIS A 5 17.13 -9.26 -0.11
N ASN A 6 16.62 -8.60 0.90
CA ASN A 6 16.62 -9.16 2.23
C ASN A 6 15.38 -10.04 2.32
N ILE A 7 15.56 -11.36 2.20
CA ILE A 7 14.51 -12.39 2.41
C ILE A 7 13.71 -12.14 3.70
N LYS A 8 14.29 -11.43 4.66
CA LYS A 8 13.62 -10.98 5.89
C LYS A 8 12.44 -10.03 5.69
N ARG A 9 12.27 -9.45 4.51
CA ARG A 9 11.11 -8.56 4.21
C ARG A 9 9.79 -9.32 4.09
N TYR A 10 9.88 -10.61 3.78
CA TYR A 10 8.71 -11.47 3.71
C TYR A 10 8.40 -12.02 5.08
N GLY A 11 7.33 -11.58 5.66
CA GLY A 11 6.89 -12.03 6.96
C GLY A 11 7.26 -11.12 8.12
N GLU A 12 7.78 -9.92 7.87
CA GLU A 12 7.91 -8.91 8.92
C GLU A 12 6.52 -8.45 9.38
N VAL A 13 6.36 -8.36 10.69
CA VAL A 13 5.17 -7.75 11.29
C VAL A 13 5.35 -6.23 11.25
N TRP A 14 4.37 -5.53 10.74
CA TRP A 14 4.42 -4.07 10.76
C TRP A 14 4.37 -3.55 12.19
N PRO A 15 5.17 -2.56 12.55
CA PRO A 15 5.09 -1.92 13.86
C PRO A 15 3.70 -1.33 14.09
N GLU A 16 3.18 -1.52 15.30
CA GLU A 16 1.83 -1.06 15.67
C GLU A 16 1.62 0.44 15.37
N PHE A 17 2.61 1.28 15.65
CA PHE A 17 2.51 2.71 15.38
C PHE A 17 2.32 3.02 13.88
N ARG A 18 2.93 2.24 12.99
CA ARG A 18 2.75 2.41 11.53
C ARG A 18 1.32 2.09 11.13
N ILE A 19 0.80 0.98 11.62
CA ILE A 19 -0.58 0.58 11.36
C ILE A 19 -1.55 1.63 11.88
N ARG A 20 -1.39 2.06 13.12
CA ARG A 20 -2.26 3.07 13.73
C ARG A 20 -2.29 4.37 12.92
N HIS A 21 -1.13 4.97 12.67
CA HIS A 21 -1.06 6.23 11.93
C HIS A 21 -1.53 6.09 10.47
N GLY A 22 -1.25 4.95 9.83
CA GLY A 22 -1.76 4.68 8.49
C GLY A 22 -3.28 4.58 8.45
N LEU A 23 -3.87 3.86 9.40
CA LEU A 23 -5.33 3.74 9.51
C LEU A 23 -6.00 5.08 9.87
N GLU A 24 -5.40 5.89 10.73
CA GLU A 24 -5.90 7.23 11.05
C GLU A 24 -6.08 8.07 9.81
N ILE A 25 -5.07 8.14 8.95
CA ILE A 25 -5.18 8.93 7.71
C ILE A 25 -6.08 8.26 6.67
N LEU A 26 -6.03 6.93 6.53
CA LEU A 26 -6.90 6.22 5.60
C LEU A 26 -8.39 6.36 5.98
N ASN A 27 -8.72 6.42 7.26
CA ASN A 27 -10.09 6.72 7.72
C ASN A 27 -10.56 8.11 7.32
N LYS A 28 -9.67 9.11 7.30
CA LYS A 28 -9.97 10.47 6.82
C LYS A 28 -10.22 10.51 5.31
N LEU A 29 -9.58 9.60 4.59
CA LEU A 29 -9.63 9.51 3.13
C LEU A 29 -10.62 8.44 2.62
N LYS A 30 -11.36 7.77 3.49
CA LYS A 30 -12.09 6.53 3.24
C LYS A 30 -12.91 6.53 1.94
N ASP A 31 -13.66 7.59 1.67
CA ASP A 31 -14.54 7.69 0.51
C ASP A 31 -13.90 8.40 -0.69
N LYS A 32 -12.62 8.73 -0.61
CA LYS A 32 -11.92 9.54 -1.60
C LYS A 32 -10.84 8.77 -2.34
N VAL A 33 -10.35 7.69 -1.74
CA VAL A 33 -9.21 6.94 -2.26
C VAL A 33 -9.53 5.47 -2.47
N ILE A 34 -8.77 4.84 -3.34
CA ILE A 34 -8.73 3.40 -3.56
C ILE A 34 -7.38 2.90 -3.07
N ILE A 35 -7.38 2.05 -2.07
CA ILE A 35 -6.18 1.54 -1.43
C ILE A 35 -5.48 0.53 -2.34
N SER A 36 -4.16 0.68 -2.49
CA SER A 36 -3.30 -0.16 -3.32
C SER A 36 -2.01 -0.58 -2.60
N GLY A 37 -1.07 -1.16 -3.33
CA GLY A 37 0.25 -1.51 -2.82
C GLY A 37 0.22 -2.43 -1.60
N GLY A 38 1.17 -2.22 -0.69
CA GLY A 38 1.28 -3.01 0.54
C GLY A 38 0.07 -2.89 1.46
N TRP A 39 -0.62 -1.76 1.44
CA TRP A 39 -1.82 -1.55 2.24
C TRP A 39 -3.05 -2.29 1.71
N ALA A 40 -3.15 -2.52 0.41
CA ALA A 40 -4.21 -3.40 -0.14
C ALA A 40 -4.11 -4.82 0.45
N TRP A 41 -2.89 -5.34 0.60
CA TRP A 41 -2.64 -6.61 1.28
C TRP A 41 -3.10 -6.62 2.71
N HIS A 42 -2.81 -5.54 3.44
CA HIS A 42 -3.20 -5.38 4.81
C HIS A 42 -4.72 -5.51 4.99
N PHE A 43 -5.49 -4.93 4.08
CA PHE A 43 -6.95 -5.02 4.10
C PHE A 43 -7.51 -6.36 3.61
N MET A 44 -6.77 -7.12 2.82
CA MET A 44 -7.20 -8.45 2.32
C MET A 44 -7.08 -9.55 3.38
N SER A 45 -6.58 -9.25 4.58
CA SER A 45 -6.42 -10.20 5.66
C SER A 45 -7.64 -10.19 6.60
N GLU A 46 -8.19 -11.37 6.90
CA GLU A 46 -9.31 -11.52 7.86
C GLU A 46 -8.91 -11.17 9.30
N LYS A 47 -7.67 -11.38 9.68
CA LYS A 47 -7.20 -11.06 11.03
C LYS A 47 -7.02 -9.56 11.23
N GLY A 48 -7.31 -8.77 10.20
CA GLY A 48 -7.19 -7.30 10.27
C GLY A 48 -5.83 -6.90 10.83
N HIS A 49 -5.54 -5.85 10.81
CA HIS A 49 -4.53 -4.88 10.99
C HIS A 49 -3.51 -5.08 12.15
N ARG A 50 -3.51 -6.18 12.92
CA ARG A 50 -2.63 -6.32 14.08
C ARG A 50 -1.38 -7.17 13.85
N GLU A 51 -1.45 -8.17 12.99
CA GLU A 51 -0.36 -9.15 12.81
C GLU A 51 -0.07 -9.37 11.33
N TYR A 52 0.13 -8.29 10.60
CA TYR A 52 0.33 -8.41 9.19
C TYR A 52 1.77 -8.77 8.84
N LYS A 53 1.94 -9.94 8.25
CA LYS A 53 3.17 -10.34 7.59
C LYS A 53 2.97 -10.19 6.10
N HIS A 54 3.66 -9.30 5.47
CA HIS A 54 3.54 -9.13 4.03
C HIS A 54 4.84 -9.39 3.30
N ALA A 55 4.70 -9.62 2.02
CA ALA A 55 5.80 -9.97 1.16
C ALA A 55 6.75 -8.79 0.88
N HIS A 56 6.45 -7.60 1.38
CA HIS A 56 7.24 -6.43 1.07
C HIS A 56 7.10 -5.35 2.12
N ASP A 57 8.24 -4.77 2.54
CA ASP A 57 8.26 -3.62 3.42
C ASP A 57 7.80 -2.36 2.65
N HIS A 58 6.51 -2.11 2.66
CA HIS A 58 5.94 -0.87 2.17
C HIS A 58 5.79 0.13 3.29
N LYS A 59 6.72 1.06 3.33
CA LYS A 59 6.66 2.21 4.24
C LYS A 59 5.64 3.24 3.79
N ASP A 60 5.33 3.21 2.51
CA ASP A 60 4.47 4.20 1.85
C ASP A 60 3.04 3.66 1.73
N ILE A 61 2.08 4.55 1.83
CA ILE A 61 0.67 4.26 1.58
C ILE A 61 0.40 4.59 0.12
N ASP A 62 0.23 3.56 -0.70
CA ASP A 62 -0.10 3.70 -2.11
C ASP A 62 -1.62 3.74 -2.30
N VAL A 63 -2.14 4.80 -2.91
CA VAL A 63 -3.57 4.93 -3.22
C VAL A 63 -3.80 5.44 -4.64
N PHE A 64 -4.94 5.08 -5.20
CA PHE A 64 -5.48 5.75 -6.37
C PHE A 64 -6.57 6.72 -5.97
N VAL A 65 -6.66 7.82 -6.71
CA VAL A 65 -7.65 8.87 -6.50
C VAL A 65 -8.34 9.15 -7.82
N LYS A 66 -9.66 9.12 -7.83
CA LYS A 66 -10.40 9.59 -9.01
C LYS A 66 -10.14 11.08 -9.22
N LYS A 67 -10.02 11.51 -10.47
CA LYS A 67 -9.71 12.90 -10.81
C LYS A 67 -10.64 13.91 -10.12
N GLU A 68 -11.91 13.58 -10.00
CA GLU A 68 -12.92 14.38 -9.33
C GLU A 68 -12.67 14.57 -7.82
N ASN A 69 -12.04 13.59 -7.17
CA ASN A 69 -11.73 13.61 -5.74
C ASN A 69 -10.37 14.22 -5.42
N THR A 70 -9.54 14.53 -6.43
CA THR A 70 -8.15 14.97 -6.22
C THR A 70 -8.06 16.23 -5.36
N ALA A 71 -8.85 17.25 -5.64
CA ALA A 71 -8.79 18.53 -4.90
C ALA A 71 -9.16 18.32 -3.42
N GLU A 72 -10.21 17.56 -3.16
CA GLU A 72 -10.66 17.26 -1.80
C GLU A 72 -9.66 16.40 -1.05
N THR A 73 -9.09 15.37 -1.70
CA THR A 73 -8.02 14.52 -1.12
C THR A 73 -6.82 15.37 -0.71
N VAL A 74 -6.37 16.28 -1.58
CA VAL A 74 -5.25 17.17 -1.26
C VAL A 74 -5.60 18.10 -0.08
N MET A 75 -6.79 18.65 -0.04
CA MET A 75 -7.24 19.49 1.06
C MET A 75 -7.24 18.75 2.39
N ILE A 76 -7.76 17.52 2.43
CA ILE A 76 -7.74 16.68 3.64
C ILE A 76 -6.30 16.41 4.07
N LEU A 77 -5.42 16.03 3.16
CA LEU A 77 -4.01 15.79 3.48
C LEU A 77 -3.33 17.02 4.08
N GLN A 78 -3.58 18.19 3.51
CA GLN A 78 -3.02 19.45 4.03
C GLN A 78 -3.58 19.80 5.41
N GLN A 79 -4.87 19.61 5.64
CA GLN A 79 -5.50 19.82 6.96
C GLN A 79 -4.95 18.87 8.02
N GLU A 80 -4.62 17.65 7.64
CA GLU A 80 -3.97 16.66 8.51
C GLU A 80 -2.45 16.90 8.68
N GLY A 81 -1.91 17.96 8.10
CA GLY A 81 -0.51 18.38 8.27
C GLY A 81 0.49 17.72 7.31
N PHE A 82 -0.02 17.06 6.25
CA PHE A 82 0.85 16.55 5.20
C PHE A 82 1.32 17.66 4.26
N GLN A 83 2.56 17.57 3.83
CA GLN A 83 3.16 18.50 2.89
C GLN A 83 3.50 17.79 1.58
N LYS A 84 3.31 18.51 0.46
CA LYS A 84 3.70 18.03 -0.86
C LYS A 84 5.21 17.84 -0.93
N VAL A 85 5.64 16.67 -1.39
CA VAL A 85 7.03 16.37 -1.71
C VAL A 85 7.18 16.27 -3.22
N TRP A 86 8.09 17.05 -3.79
CA TRP A 86 8.39 17.00 -5.21
C TRP A 86 9.31 15.83 -5.52
N THR A 87 8.94 15.07 -6.53
CA THR A 87 9.68 13.91 -7.00
C THR A 87 9.99 14.04 -8.48
N ARG A 88 10.85 13.17 -9.00
CA ARG A 88 11.11 13.11 -10.46
C ARG A 88 9.86 12.84 -11.30
N TYR A 89 8.85 12.22 -10.72
CA TYR A 89 7.61 11.87 -11.40
C TYR A 89 6.65 13.05 -11.57
N ASP A 90 6.80 14.11 -10.80
CA ASP A 90 5.99 15.34 -10.94
C ASP A 90 6.21 16.05 -12.29
N HIS A 91 7.34 15.75 -12.95
CA HIS A 91 7.67 16.32 -14.27
C HIS A 91 7.21 15.47 -15.45
N ILE A 92 6.70 14.26 -15.18
CA ILE A 92 6.22 13.38 -16.23
C ILE A 92 4.80 13.82 -16.61
N GLN A 93 4.63 14.21 -17.86
CA GLN A 93 3.30 14.49 -18.42
C GLN A 93 2.64 13.15 -18.75
N SER A 94 1.90 12.59 -17.80
CA SER A 94 1.06 11.44 -17.99
C SER A 94 -0.39 11.76 -17.64
N GLU A 95 -1.32 10.99 -18.18
CA GLU A 95 -2.73 11.08 -17.80
C GLU A 95 -2.92 10.71 -16.32
N GLU A 96 -2.09 9.83 -15.82
CA GLU A 96 -2.05 9.41 -14.41
C GLU A 96 -1.06 10.30 -13.65
N LYS A 97 -1.53 11.37 -13.05
CA LYS A 97 -0.68 12.26 -12.27
C LYS A 97 -0.30 11.64 -10.94
N PHE A 98 0.99 11.51 -10.71
CA PHE A 98 1.55 11.09 -9.44
C PHE A 98 1.72 12.27 -8.49
N ARG A 99 1.44 12.07 -7.19
CA ARG A 99 1.72 13.04 -6.12
C ARG A 99 2.17 12.32 -4.86
N ARG A 100 3.19 12.87 -4.22
CA ARG A 100 3.67 12.40 -2.91
C ARG A 100 3.40 13.45 -1.85
N TYR A 101 2.88 13.01 -0.72
CA TYR A 101 2.67 13.81 0.47
C TYR A 101 3.31 13.12 1.67
N GLU A 102 3.96 13.90 2.54
CA GLU A 102 4.61 13.37 3.73
C GLU A 102 4.24 14.17 4.97
N LYS A 103 4.17 13.47 6.09
CA LYS A 103 4.02 14.03 7.44
C LYS A 103 4.97 13.31 8.38
N THR A 104 5.66 14.05 9.25
CA THR A 104 6.44 13.47 10.34
C THR A 104 5.65 13.57 11.63
N VAL A 105 5.58 12.46 12.36
CA VAL A 105 4.96 12.40 13.69
C VAL A 105 6.00 11.97 14.71
N GLU A 106 5.92 12.54 15.91
CA GLU A 106 6.79 12.16 17.02
C GLU A 106 6.17 10.96 17.76
N LEU A 107 7.02 10.01 18.13
CA LEU A 107 6.65 8.84 18.90
C LEU A 107 6.96 9.08 20.39
N GLU A 108 6.27 8.38 21.26
CA GLU A 108 6.46 8.48 22.73
C GLU A 108 7.89 8.27 23.20
N ASN A 109 8.68 7.53 22.45
CA ASN A 109 10.10 7.27 22.73
C ASN A 109 11.06 8.35 22.22
N GLY A 110 10.55 9.50 21.76
CA GLY A 110 11.32 10.61 21.20
C GLY A 110 11.86 10.37 19.78
N LYS A 111 11.50 9.26 19.14
CA LYS A 111 11.82 9.01 17.72
C LYS A 111 10.73 9.62 16.85
N SER A 112 11.10 10.02 15.64
CA SER A 112 10.15 10.46 14.64
C SER A 112 9.81 9.33 13.67
N HIS A 113 8.56 9.31 13.22
CA HIS A 113 8.08 8.43 12.16
C HIS A 113 7.52 9.27 11.02
N ARG A 114 7.99 8.99 9.80
CA ARG A 114 7.49 9.63 8.60
C ARG A 114 6.40 8.76 7.96
N ILE A 115 5.26 9.38 7.72
CA ILE A 115 4.15 8.80 6.98
C ILE A 115 4.22 9.36 5.57
N THR A 116 4.31 8.50 4.57
CA THR A 116 4.34 8.86 3.15
C THR A 116 3.08 8.34 2.48
N ILE A 117 2.42 9.19 1.72
CA ILE A 117 1.28 8.83 0.88
C ILE A 117 1.63 9.14 -0.57
N ASP A 118 1.60 8.09 -1.38
CA ASP A 118 1.74 8.15 -2.82
C ASP A 118 0.38 7.97 -3.46
N PHE A 119 -0.11 8.97 -4.17
CA PHE A 119 -1.34 8.79 -4.89
C PHE A 119 -1.20 9.05 -6.39
N PHE A 120 -1.97 8.27 -7.15
CA PHE A 120 -2.04 8.32 -8.60
C PHE A 120 -3.47 8.66 -9.00
N GLU A 121 -3.66 9.61 -9.93
CA GLU A 121 -4.98 9.86 -10.49
C GLU A 121 -5.35 8.73 -11.45
N LYS A 122 -6.43 8.00 -11.16
CA LYS A 122 -6.96 6.96 -12.03
C LYS A 122 -8.46 6.76 -11.79
N ASN A 123 -9.24 6.75 -12.86
CA ASN A 123 -10.70 6.69 -12.75
C ASN A 123 -11.24 5.24 -12.78
N ASP A 124 -10.70 4.40 -13.64
CA ASP A 124 -11.28 3.10 -13.93
C ASP A 124 -10.40 1.99 -13.35
N LEU A 125 -10.77 1.52 -12.16
CA LEU A 125 -10.13 0.40 -11.49
C LEU A 125 -11.16 -0.56 -10.93
N ASP A 126 -10.91 -1.84 -11.12
CA ASP A 126 -11.67 -2.88 -10.44
C ASP A 126 -11.31 -2.92 -8.96
N THR A 127 -12.32 -2.79 -8.12
CA THR A 127 -12.18 -2.69 -6.67
C THR A 127 -13.06 -3.69 -5.93
N ILE A 128 -12.74 -3.88 -4.66
CA ILE A 128 -13.55 -4.59 -3.67
C ILE A 128 -13.71 -3.71 -2.44
N GLU A 129 -14.80 -3.91 -1.70
CA GLU A 129 -15.01 -3.24 -0.41
C GLU A 129 -14.59 -4.17 0.74
N ILE A 130 -13.73 -3.66 1.62
CA ILE A 130 -13.28 -4.38 2.83
C ILE A 130 -13.39 -3.42 4.02
N ASP A 131 -14.19 -3.76 5.00
CA ASP A 131 -14.43 -2.95 6.21
C ASP A 131 -14.84 -1.49 5.89
N GLY A 132 -15.54 -1.32 4.76
CA GLY A 132 -15.97 -0.03 4.24
C GLY A 132 -14.84 0.79 3.60
N PHE A 133 -13.69 0.21 3.31
CA PHE A 133 -12.64 0.80 2.50
C PHE A 133 -12.69 0.24 1.08
N THR A 134 -12.49 1.10 0.10
CA THR A 134 -12.35 0.69 -1.30
C THR A 134 -10.90 0.26 -1.56
N VAL A 135 -10.71 -0.97 -1.98
CA VAL A 135 -9.39 -1.59 -2.18
C VAL A 135 -9.29 -2.14 -3.60
N VAL A 136 -8.14 -2.03 -4.24
CA VAL A 136 -7.93 -2.66 -5.57
C VAL A 136 -8.07 -4.17 -5.48
N LYS A 137 -8.63 -4.79 -6.53
CA LYS A 137 -8.67 -6.26 -6.61
C LYS A 137 -7.26 -6.84 -6.73
N PRO A 138 -7.03 -8.08 -6.23
CA PRO A 138 -5.73 -8.77 -6.36
C PRO A 138 -5.21 -8.84 -7.79
N ASP A 139 -6.07 -9.02 -8.78
CA ASP A 139 -5.70 -9.08 -10.20
C ASP A 139 -5.17 -7.74 -10.72
N VAL A 140 -5.77 -6.64 -10.30
CA VAL A 140 -5.33 -5.29 -10.64
C VAL A 140 -3.94 -5.04 -10.05
N LEU A 141 -3.74 -5.39 -8.77
CA LEU A 141 -2.46 -5.25 -8.10
C LEU A 141 -1.36 -6.11 -8.76
N LEU A 142 -1.71 -7.34 -9.16
CA LEU A 142 -0.81 -8.23 -9.89
C LEU A 142 -0.38 -7.62 -11.24
N THR A 143 -1.31 -7.02 -11.96
CA THR A 143 -1.03 -6.35 -13.24
C THR A 143 -0.02 -5.20 -13.05
N PHE A 144 -0.20 -4.38 -12.01
CA PHE A 144 0.77 -3.32 -11.72
C PHE A 144 2.16 -3.88 -11.43
N TYR A 145 2.28 -4.92 -10.62
CA TYR A 145 3.59 -5.50 -10.29
C TYR A 145 4.27 -6.19 -11.46
N ARG A 146 3.52 -6.79 -12.36
CA ARG A 146 4.07 -7.31 -13.64
C ARG A 146 4.65 -6.20 -14.49
N ASN A 147 3.95 -5.06 -14.57
CA ASN A 147 4.38 -3.94 -15.41
C ASN A 147 5.65 -3.25 -14.89
N ILE A 148 5.90 -3.29 -13.57
CA ILE A 148 7.13 -2.75 -12.98
C ILE A 148 8.28 -3.77 -12.89
N HIS A 149 8.12 -4.94 -13.49
CA HIS A 149 9.12 -6.03 -13.52
C HIS A 149 9.62 -6.45 -12.12
N SER A 150 8.74 -6.48 -11.15
CA SER A 150 9.04 -6.93 -9.78
C SER A 150 8.57 -8.36 -9.57
N SER A 151 9.42 -9.33 -9.88
CA SER A 151 9.07 -10.75 -9.85
C SER A 151 8.64 -11.25 -8.48
N ASP A 152 9.29 -10.78 -7.42
CA ASP A 152 8.98 -11.09 -6.04
C ASP A 152 7.59 -10.55 -5.62
N LYS A 153 7.27 -9.33 -6.00
CA LYS A 153 5.95 -8.73 -5.77
C LYS A 153 4.86 -9.45 -6.56
N CYS A 154 5.12 -9.77 -7.83
CA CYS A 154 4.21 -10.56 -8.64
C CYS A 154 3.89 -11.88 -7.97
N TRP A 155 4.92 -12.60 -7.54
CA TRP A 155 4.75 -13.88 -6.88
C TRP A 155 3.91 -13.74 -5.60
N ALA A 156 4.21 -12.77 -4.76
CA ALA A 156 3.48 -12.52 -3.53
C ALA A 156 1.99 -12.23 -3.80
N VAL A 157 1.69 -11.41 -4.81
CA VAL A 157 0.31 -11.13 -5.21
C VAL A 157 -0.39 -12.39 -5.72
N MET A 158 0.25 -13.19 -6.53
CA MET A 158 -0.32 -14.45 -7.02
C MET A 158 -0.63 -15.41 -5.86
N ALA A 159 0.30 -15.54 -4.92
CA ALA A 159 0.10 -16.41 -3.76
C ALA A 159 -1.07 -15.94 -2.88
N THR A 160 -1.18 -14.63 -2.64
CA THR A 160 -2.32 -14.10 -1.87
C THR A 160 -3.62 -14.27 -2.60
N LYS A 161 -3.65 -13.95 -3.89
CA LYS A 161 -4.84 -14.15 -4.71
C LYS A 161 -5.36 -15.59 -4.59
N ASP A 162 -4.47 -16.57 -4.76
CA ASP A 162 -4.82 -17.99 -4.64
C ASP A 162 -5.36 -18.35 -3.25
N LEU A 163 -4.79 -17.78 -2.19
CA LEU A 163 -5.26 -18.01 -0.82
C LEU A 163 -6.63 -17.36 -0.57
N VAL A 164 -6.80 -16.12 -0.96
CA VAL A 164 -8.06 -15.37 -0.79
C VAL A 164 -9.20 -16.03 -1.58
N GLU A 165 -8.96 -16.48 -2.81
CA GLU A 165 -9.95 -17.20 -3.63
C GLU A 165 -10.37 -18.53 -3.02
N LYS A 166 -9.51 -19.14 -2.21
CA LYS A 166 -9.79 -20.36 -1.44
C LYS A 166 -10.41 -20.08 -0.07
N GLY A 167 -10.65 -18.82 0.28
CA GLY A 167 -11.15 -18.43 1.60
C GLY A 167 -10.12 -18.63 2.71
N ILE A 168 -8.82 -18.65 2.40
CA ILE A 168 -7.73 -18.82 3.36
C ILE A 168 -7.11 -17.46 3.66
N ASP A 169 -7.00 -17.12 4.95
CA ASP A 169 -6.31 -15.91 5.38
C ASP A 169 -4.84 -15.96 4.95
N PRO A 170 -4.36 -15.01 4.13
CA PRO A 170 -2.98 -14.98 3.67
C PRO A 170 -1.97 -14.60 4.76
N VAL A 171 -2.41 -13.99 5.86
CA VAL A 171 -1.51 -13.49 6.91
C VAL A 171 -0.69 -14.60 7.54
N GLY A 172 0.63 -14.45 7.47
CA GLY A 172 1.55 -15.42 8.04
C GLY A 172 1.50 -16.81 7.41
N HIS A 173 0.78 -16.95 6.28
CA HIS A 173 0.68 -18.25 5.62
C HIS A 173 2.04 -18.67 5.04
N PRO A 174 2.49 -19.95 5.24
CA PRO A 174 3.80 -20.42 4.78
C PRO A 174 4.06 -20.17 3.30
N LYS A 175 3.05 -20.32 2.45
CA LYS A 175 3.13 -20.08 1.00
C LYS A 175 3.67 -18.71 0.63
N LEU A 176 3.48 -17.69 1.47
CA LEU A 176 4.01 -16.35 1.24
C LEU A 176 5.52 -16.24 1.53
N ASN A 177 6.08 -17.20 2.24
CA ASN A 177 7.50 -17.28 2.58
C ASN A 177 8.29 -18.19 1.63
N GLU A 178 7.61 -18.95 0.79
CA GLU A 178 8.20 -19.89 -0.16
C GLU A 178 8.38 -19.21 -1.51
N ILE A 179 9.34 -18.30 -1.63
CA ILE A 179 9.65 -17.69 -2.92
C ILE A 179 10.23 -18.78 -3.84
N PRO A 180 9.61 -19.05 -5.02
CA PRO A 180 10.17 -19.99 -5.97
C PRO A 180 11.60 -19.56 -6.31
N LYS A 181 12.54 -20.49 -6.22
CA LYS A 181 13.86 -20.26 -6.79
C LYS A 181 13.65 -20.12 -8.31
N VAL A 182 13.96 -18.97 -8.83
CA VAL A 182 14.04 -18.77 -10.28
C VAL A 182 15.36 -19.44 -10.70
N ASP A 183 15.26 -20.57 -11.41
CA ASP A 183 16.39 -21.22 -12.04
C ASP A 183 16.94 -20.37 -13.19
#